data_1d9c21ca0528a99d248fac2c0a055c92
#
_entry.id   1d9c21ca0528a99d248fac2c0a055c92
#
_cell.length_a   1.000
_cell.length_b   1.000
_cell.length_c   1.000
_cell.angle_alpha   90.00
_cell.angle_beta   90.00
_cell.angle_gamma   90.00
#
_symmetry.space_group_name_H-M   'P 1'
#
loop_
_entity.id
_entity.type
_entity.pdbx_description
1 polymer ?
#
loop_
_entity_poly.entity_id
_entity_poly.type
_entity_poly.pdbx_seq_one_letter_code
_entity_poly.pdbx_strand_id
1 'polypeptide(L)'
;MQDIRLQVRVNNTMPMELSDLTSSLTALNNQYVAYIRRHRDGNIGGEAKLFVKEVRKGSAIFELTDILPAAVLPFMENANTIIGFAGYIRDAVQFLLGINKVKPDLNVNDCRNISDLFNPITADNGGSINVGTVINGDVTLYINTNSTEANAIQNAARREIKRLSAIEQTLIHERVIMTWLQTNSDINNNTKNKGVIDSVLPGKALKILFEDEVIKRD
;
A
#
# COMPACT_ATOMS: atom_id res chain seq x y z
N MET A 1 -7.06 -18.61 -23.24
CA MET A 1 -7.00 -18.09 -21.85
C MET A 1 -6.42 -16.69 -21.96
N GLN A 2 -7.16 -15.66 -21.62
CA GLN A 2 -6.63 -14.28 -21.69
C GLN A 2 -5.55 -14.13 -20.60
N ASP A 3 -4.42 -13.57 -20.98
CA ASP A 3 -3.24 -13.48 -20.13
C ASP A 3 -3.06 -12.02 -19.70
N ILE A 4 -3.21 -11.77 -18.38
CA ILE A 4 -3.03 -10.44 -17.79
C ILE A 4 -1.88 -10.49 -16.82
N ARG A 5 -0.98 -9.53 -16.94
CA ARG A 5 0.22 -9.44 -16.12
C ARG A 5 0.51 -8.00 -15.75
N LEU A 6 1.06 -7.81 -14.58
CA LEU A 6 1.77 -6.60 -14.22
C LEU A 6 3.21 -6.75 -14.73
N GLN A 7 3.70 -5.80 -15.48
CA GLN A 7 5.08 -5.80 -15.97
C GLN A 7 5.87 -4.74 -15.21
N VAL A 8 6.99 -5.17 -14.63
CA VAL A 8 8.01 -4.28 -14.07
C VAL A 8 9.27 -4.45 -14.86
N ARG A 9 9.77 -3.36 -15.43
CA ARG A 9 11.01 -3.33 -16.19
C ARG A 9 12.00 -2.41 -15.49
N VAL A 10 13.12 -2.96 -15.09
CA VAL A 10 14.25 -2.22 -14.53
C VAL A 10 15.33 -2.12 -15.61
N ASN A 11 15.59 -0.91 -16.08
CA ASN A 11 16.70 -0.62 -16.97
C ASN A 11 17.83 -0.05 -16.11
N ASN A 12 18.95 -0.72 -16.10
CA ASN A 12 20.12 -0.32 -15.34
C ASN A 12 21.33 -0.18 -16.26
N THR A 13 22.16 0.83 -16.01
CA THR A 13 23.44 1.06 -16.73
C THR A 13 24.62 0.52 -15.95
N MET A 14 24.44 0.24 -14.66
CA MET A 14 25.44 -0.35 -13.78
C MET A 14 24.90 -1.66 -13.16
N PRO A 15 25.78 -2.53 -12.65
CA PRO A 15 25.34 -3.69 -11.88
C PRO A 15 24.44 -3.28 -10.73
N MET A 16 23.30 -3.93 -10.60
CA MET A 16 22.32 -3.68 -9.56
C MET A 16 22.54 -4.66 -8.40
N GLU A 17 22.44 -4.18 -7.17
CA GLU A 17 22.51 -5.05 -6.01
C GLU A 17 21.27 -5.94 -5.92
N LEU A 18 21.49 -7.21 -5.58
CA LEU A 18 20.39 -8.17 -5.42
C LEU A 18 19.42 -7.74 -4.30
N SER A 19 19.95 -7.13 -3.24
CA SER A 19 19.18 -6.56 -2.13
C SER A 19 18.20 -5.49 -2.59
N ASP A 20 18.61 -4.60 -3.48
CA ASP A 20 17.77 -3.53 -4.01
C ASP A 20 16.65 -4.08 -4.89
N LEU A 21 16.99 -5.05 -5.76
CA LEU A 21 16.00 -5.71 -6.59
C LEU A 21 14.98 -6.49 -5.76
N THR A 22 15.44 -7.27 -4.78
CA THR A 22 14.53 -8.06 -3.94
C THR A 22 13.66 -7.18 -3.04
N SER A 23 14.21 -6.09 -2.49
CA SER A 23 13.41 -5.13 -1.72
C SER A 23 12.35 -4.46 -2.57
N SER A 24 12.68 -4.08 -3.81
CA SER A 24 11.74 -3.48 -4.77
C SER A 24 10.58 -4.43 -5.11
N LEU A 25 10.87 -5.68 -5.46
CA LEU A 25 9.82 -6.66 -5.78
C LEU A 25 8.98 -7.04 -4.55
N THR A 26 9.60 -7.12 -3.37
CA THR A 26 8.90 -7.35 -2.10
C THR A 26 7.98 -6.18 -1.77
N ALA A 27 8.45 -4.96 -1.92
CA ALA A 27 7.67 -3.75 -1.69
C ALA A 27 6.45 -3.68 -2.61
N LEU A 28 6.64 -4.04 -3.90
CA LEU A 28 5.53 -4.12 -4.85
C LEU A 28 4.49 -5.16 -4.46
N ASN A 29 4.92 -6.35 -4.02
CA ASN A 29 4.01 -7.40 -3.53
C ASN A 29 3.25 -6.94 -2.28
N ASN A 30 3.93 -6.33 -1.31
CA ASN A 30 3.30 -5.80 -0.10
C ASN A 30 2.26 -4.72 -0.43
N GLN A 31 2.58 -3.86 -1.40
CA GLN A 31 1.66 -2.83 -1.86
C GLN A 31 0.45 -3.42 -2.57
N TYR A 32 0.63 -4.47 -3.36
CA TYR A 32 -0.47 -5.20 -3.99
C TYR A 32 -1.40 -5.83 -2.95
N VAL A 33 -0.85 -6.51 -1.96
CA VAL A 33 -1.62 -7.10 -0.85
C VAL A 33 -2.42 -6.03 -0.10
N ALA A 34 -1.80 -4.89 0.20
CA ALA A 34 -2.47 -3.77 0.88
C ALA A 34 -3.58 -3.17 0.01
N TYR A 35 -3.35 -3.04 -1.29
CA TYR A 35 -4.36 -2.57 -2.25
C TYR A 35 -5.57 -3.50 -2.29
N ILE A 36 -5.36 -4.81 -2.41
CA ILE A 36 -6.43 -5.81 -2.43
C ILE A 36 -7.26 -5.76 -1.16
N ARG A 37 -6.63 -5.68 0.02
CA ARG A 37 -7.33 -5.61 1.30
C ARG A 37 -8.25 -4.39 1.42
N ARG A 38 -7.90 -3.27 0.79
CA ARG A 38 -8.70 -2.03 0.82
C ARG A 38 -9.84 -2.00 -0.19
N HIS A 39 -9.68 -2.66 -1.34
CA HIS A 39 -10.59 -2.51 -2.47
C HIS A 39 -11.49 -3.72 -2.71
N ARG A 40 -11.34 -4.78 -1.92
CA ARG A 40 -12.21 -5.95 -1.97
C ARG A 40 -12.97 -6.12 -0.67
N ASP A 41 -14.28 -6.25 -0.79
CA ASP A 41 -15.14 -6.60 0.35
C ASP A 41 -14.70 -7.94 0.95
N GLY A 42 -14.42 -7.91 2.23
CA GLY A 42 -13.72 -8.78 3.14
C GLY A 42 -13.97 -10.30 3.15
N ASN A 43 -14.23 -10.97 2.03
CA ASN A 43 -14.56 -12.40 2.08
C ASN A 43 -13.88 -13.30 1.03
N ILE A 44 -12.69 -12.94 0.57
CA ILE A 44 -11.90 -13.84 -0.26
C ILE A 44 -10.85 -14.50 0.63
N GLY A 45 -11.13 -15.72 1.09
CA GLY A 45 -10.26 -16.55 1.92
C GLY A 45 -9.02 -17.05 1.18
N GLY A 46 -8.16 -16.14 0.74
CA GLY A 46 -6.87 -16.42 0.14
C GLY A 46 -5.95 -15.22 0.28
N GLU A 47 -4.67 -15.45 0.59
CA GLU A 47 -3.66 -14.41 0.55
C GLU A 47 -3.43 -13.96 -0.89
N ALA A 48 -3.75 -12.70 -1.22
CA ALA A 48 -3.34 -12.09 -2.48
C ALA A 48 -1.81 -12.08 -2.54
N LYS A 49 -1.23 -12.58 -3.64
CA LYS A 49 0.22 -12.60 -3.86
C LYS A 49 0.52 -12.38 -5.33
N LEU A 50 1.61 -11.67 -5.62
CA LEU A 50 2.16 -11.60 -6.95
C LEU A 50 3.17 -12.72 -7.14
N PHE A 51 3.09 -13.39 -8.28
CA PHE A 51 4.00 -14.47 -8.67
C PHE A 51 4.81 -14.02 -9.87
N VAL A 52 6.11 -14.31 -9.85
CA VAL A 52 6.97 -14.09 -11.02
C VAL A 52 6.64 -15.16 -12.06
N LYS A 53 6.07 -14.74 -13.18
CA LYS A 53 5.75 -15.63 -14.31
C LYS A 53 6.93 -15.78 -15.25
N GLU A 54 7.63 -14.68 -15.53
CA GLU A 54 8.71 -14.65 -16.50
C GLU A 54 9.75 -13.60 -16.12
N VAL A 55 11.02 -13.91 -16.37
CA VAL A 55 12.14 -12.98 -16.30
C VAL A 55 12.86 -13.02 -17.64
N ARG A 56 13.01 -11.86 -18.30
CA ARG A 56 13.63 -11.76 -19.62
C ARG A 56 15.04 -11.19 -19.55
N LYS A 57 15.91 -11.68 -20.45
CA LYS A 57 17.29 -11.19 -20.58
C LYS A 57 17.33 -9.83 -21.31
N GLY A 58 18.20 -8.91 -20.85
CA GLY A 58 18.50 -7.63 -21.54
C GLY A 58 18.10 -6.37 -20.79
N SER A 59 17.07 -6.42 -20.00
CA SER A 59 16.67 -5.56 -18.89
C SER A 59 16.05 -6.50 -17.88
N ALA A 60 16.10 -6.20 -16.58
CA ALA A 60 15.38 -7.04 -15.62
C ALA A 60 13.87 -6.80 -15.80
N ILE A 61 13.24 -7.60 -16.66
CA ILE A 61 11.80 -7.55 -16.93
C ILE A 61 11.15 -8.66 -16.13
N PHE A 62 10.26 -8.27 -15.20
CA PHE A 62 9.47 -9.18 -14.39
C PHE A 62 8.01 -9.09 -14.84
N GLU A 63 7.45 -10.21 -15.26
CA GLU A 63 6.03 -10.35 -15.51
C GLU A 63 5.40 -11.05 -14.31
N LEU A 64 4.56 -10.30 -13.59
CA LEU A 64 3.94 -10.72 -12.36
C LEU A 64 2.46 -10.97 -12.60
N THR A 65 1.96 -12.05 -12.04
CA THR A 65 0.55 -12.41 -12.13
C THR A 65 -0.01 -12.67 -10.74
N ASP A 66 -1.29 -12.39 -10.56
CA ASP A 66 -2.03 -12.81 -9.39
C ASP A 66 -2.63 -14.21 -9.70
N ILE A 67 -2.23 -15.21 -8.94
CA ILE A 67 -2.82 -16.54 -9.00
C ILE A 67 -3.87 -16.62 -7.91
N LEU A 68 -5.02 -15.99 -8.14
CA LEU A 68 -6.21 -16.35 -7.39
C LEU A 68 -6.75 -17.66 -7.97
N PRO A 69 -7.17 -18.62 -7.13
CA PRO A 69 -7.79 -19.84 -7.63
C PRO A 69 -8.92 -19.48 -8.60
N ALA A 70 -8.93 -20.09 -9.78
CA ALA A 70 -9.91 -19.81 -10.84
C ALA A 70 -11.38 -19.98 -10.38
N ALA A 71 -11.61 -20.62 -9.24
CA ALA A 71 -12.90 -20.74 -8.58
C ALA A 71 -13.35 -19.47 -7.83
N VAL A 72 -12.46 -18.47 -7.66
CA VAL A 72 -12.73 -17.33 -6.77
C VAL A 72 -13.09 -16.06 -7.54
N LEU A 73 -12.58 -15.88 -8.77
CA LEU A 73 -12.88 -14.65 -9.54
C LEU A 73 -13.06 -14.94 -11.03
N PRO A 74 -14.11 -14.35 -11.66
CA PRO A 74 -14.19 -14.23 -13.09
C PRO A 74 -12.97 -13.47 -13.65
N PHE A 75 -12.50 -13.87 -14.83
CA PHE A 75 -11.33 -13.27 -15.50
C PHE A 75 -11.36 -11.73 -15.55
N MET A 76 -12.51 -11.13 -15.84
CA MET A 76 -12.67 -9.67 -15.95
C MET A 76 -12.40 -8.93 -14.63
N GLU A 77 -12.72 -9.54 -13.48
CA GLU A 77 -12.45 -8.94 -12.17
C GLU A 77 -10.96 -8.97 -11.85
N ASN A 78 -10.25 -10.02 -12.23
CA ASN A 78 -8.80 -10.09 -12.08
C ASN A 78 -8.09 -9.05 -12.97
N ALA A 79 -8.57 -8.86 -14.21
CA ALA A 79 -8.09 -7.82 -15.11
C ALA A 79 -8.23 -6.43 -14.50
N ASN A 80 -9.42 -6.11 -14.06
CA ASN A 80 -9.74 -4.81 -13.45
C ASN A 80 -8.90 -4.57 -12.19
N THR A 81 -8.60 -5.62 -11.45
CA THR A 81 -7.76 -5.53 -10.25
C THR A 81 -6.32 -5.15 -10.56
N ILE A 82 -5.68 -5.83 -11.52
CA ILE A 82 -4.29 -5.53 -11.93
C ILE A 82 -4.20 -4.14 -12.56
N ILE A 83 -5.15 -3.78 -13.41
CA ILE A 83 -5.23 -2.45 -14.03
C ILE A 83 -5.45 -1.37 -12.96
N GLY A 84 -6.38 -1.60 -12.04
CA GLY A 84 -6.67 -0.68 -10.94
C GLY A 84 -5.46 -0.50 -10.02
N PHE A 85 -4.74 -1.58 -9.71
CA PHE A 85 -3.50 -1.50 -8.93
C PHE A 85 -2.40 -0.70 -9.64
N ALA A 86 -2.19 -0.94 -10.94
CA ALA A 86 -1.21 -0.16 -11.72
C ALA A 86 -1.58 1.33 -11.74
N GLY A 87 -2.87 1.65 -11.88
CA GLY A 87 -3.40 3.01 -11.76
C GLY A 87 -3.17 3.63 -10.39
N TYR A 88 -3.43 2.88 -9.31
CA TYR A 88 -3.18 3.32 -7.94
C TYR A 88 -1.70 3.67 -7.70
N ILE A 89 -0.76 2.81 -8.14
CA ILE A 89 0.68 3.09 -8.02
C ILE A 89 1.07 4.34 -8.81
N ARG A 90 0.54 4.52 -10.03
CA ARG A 90 0.75 5.73 -10.83
C ARG A 90 0.30 6.98 -10.05
N ASP A 91 -0.90 6.96 -9.50
CA ASP A 91 -1.47 8.13 -8.82
C ASP A 91 -0.68 8.46 -7.55
N ALA A 92 -0.20 7.45 -6.83
CA ALA A 92 0.68 7.63 -5.67
C ALA A 92 2.04 8.24 -6.05
N VAL A 93 2.66 7.76 -7.13
CA VAL A 93 3.92 8.30 -7.66
C VAL A 93 3.73 9.74 -8.12
N GLN A 94 2.67 10.04 -8.87
CA GLN A 94 2.37 11.40 -9.33
C GLN A 94 2.10 12.36 -8.17
N PHE A 95 1.44 11.90 -7.11
CA PHE A 95 1.24 12.69 -5.90
C PHE A 95 2.57 12.99 -5.21
N LEU A 96 3.44 12.00 -5.02
CA LEU A 96 4.76 12.19 -4.39
C LEU A 96 5.69 13.09 -5.23
N LEU A 97 5.56 13.06 -6.55
CA LEU A 97 6.27 14.00 -7.46
C LEU A 97 5.66 15.40 -7.46
N GLY A 98 4.49 15.61 -6.84
CA GLY A 98 3.79 16.88 -6.86
C GLY A 98 3.09 17.20 -8.19
N ILE A 99 2.98 16.24 -9.08
CA ILE A 99 2.27 16.36 -10.38
C ILE A 99 0.76 16.36 -10.14
N ASN A 100 0.27 15.42 -9.33
CA ASN A 100 -1.13 15.36 -8.96
C ASN A 100 -1.33 15.92 -7.55
N LYS A 101 -2.29 16.83 -7.39
CA LYS A 101 -2.65 17.42 -6.09
C LYS A 101 -3.63 16.57 -5.29
N VAL A 102 -4.34 15.65 -5.95
CA VAL A 102 -5.25 14.73 -5.28
C VAL A 102 -4.42 13.67 -4.59
N LYS A 103 -4.48 13.66 -3.25
CA LYS A 103 -3.79 12.67 -2.44
C LYS A 103 -4.55 11.35 -2.50
N PRO A 104 -3.92 10.26 -2.97
CA PRO A 104 -4.49 8.93 -2.80
C PRO A 104 -4.49 8.52 -1.32
N ASP A 105 -5.27 7.50 -0.98
CA ASP A 105 -5.30 6.95 0.39
C ASP A 105 -3.97 6.22 0.68
N LEU A 106 -3.01 6.96 1.24
CA LEU A 106 -1.67 6.50 1.59
C LEU A 106 -1.48 6.51 3.10
N ASN A 107 -1.07 5.39 3.64
CA ASN A 107 -0.55 5.26 4.99
C ASN A 107 0.99 5.21 5.01
N VAL A 108 1.57 5.11 6.20
CA VAL A 108 3.04 5.06 6.40
C VAL A 108 3.68 3.88 5.64
N ASN A 109 3.05 2.70 5.66
CA ASN A 109 3.58 1.52 4.98
C ASN A 109 3.49 1.64 3.46
N ASP A 110 2.44 2.27 2.93
CA ASP A 110 2.31 2.55 1.50
C ASP A 110 3.45 3.45 1.02
N CYS A 111 3.75 4.51 1.79
CA CYS A 111 4.86 5.41 1.46
C CYS A 111 6.22 4.69 1.49
N ARG A 112 6.43 3.76 2.44
CA ARG A 112 7.64 2.92 2.49
C ARG A 112 7.73 2.01 1.26
N ASN A 113 6.68 1.25 0.97
CA ASN A 113 6.66 0.34 -0.17
C ASN A 113 6.89 1.09 -1.50
N ILE A 114 6.26 2.25 -1.69
CA ILE A 114 6.47 3.07 -2.91
C ILE A 114 7.91 3.59 -2.96
N SER A 115 8.48 4.00 -1.84
CA SER A 115 9.89 4.39 -1.76
C SER A 115 10.81 3.24 -2.19
N ASP A 116 10.61 2.05 -1.62
CA ASP A 116 11.48 0.89 -1.81
C ASP A 116 11.36 0.29 -3.22
N LEU A 117 10.22 0.47 -3.89
CA LEU A 117 10.03 0.08 -5.29
C LEU A 117 11.12 0.65 -6.20
N PHE A 118 11.63 1.84 -5.91
CA PHE A 118 12.61 2.54 -6.75
C PHE A 118 14.08 2.34 -6.32
N ASN A 119 14.35 1.56 -5.26
CA ASN A 119 15.72 1.30 -4.80
C ASN A 119 16.69 0.91 -5.93
N PRO A 120 16.30 0.04 -6.90
CA PRO A 120 17.23 -0.45 -7.92
C PRO A 120 17.87 0.62 -8.80
N ILE A 121 17.26 1.82 -8.90
CA ILE A 121 17.72 2.86 -9.83
C ILE A 121 18.21 4.13 -9.13
N THR A 122 18.11 4.24 -7.81
CA THR A 122 18.44 5.49 -7.10
C THR A 122 19.92 5.85 -7.17
N ALA A 123 20.80 4.88 -7.26
CA ALA A 123 22.25 5.05 -7.40
C ALA A 123 22.72 5.03 -8.87
N ASP A 124 21.87 4.68 -9.81
CA ASP A 124 22.18 4.57 -11.25
C ASP A 124 21.63 5.77 -12.03
N ASN A 125 22.49 6.75 -12.34
CA ASN A 125 22.09 7.99 -13.03
C ASN A 125 21.44 7.77 -14.42
N GLY A 126 21.68 6.63 -15.06
CA GLY A 126 21.06 6.22 -16.32
C GLY A 126 19.92 5.23 -16.14
N GLY A 127 19.63 4.83 -14.90
CA GLY A 127 18.63 3.84 -14.58
C GLY A 127 17.19 4.35 -14.74
N SER A 128 16.27 3.44 -15.05
CA SER A 128 14.83 3.71 -15.06
C SER A 128 14.02 2.49 -14.64
N ILE A 129 12.86 2.74 -14.02
CA ILE A 129 11.84 1.72 -13.74
C ILE A 129 10.57 2.08 -14.50
N ASN A 130 10.06 1.08 -15.21
CA ASN A 130 8.78 1.15 -15.88
C ASN A 130 7.82 0.16 -15.24
N VAL A 131 6.60 0.59 -14.94
CA VAL A 131 5.52 -0.27 -14.47
C VAL A 131 4.36 -0.16 -15.44
N GLY A 132 3.89 -1.29 -15.92
CA GLY A 132 2.82 -1.37 -16.89
C GLY A 132 1.98 -2.64 -16.72
N THR A 133 0.99 -2.79 -17.58
CA THR A 133 0.22 -4.04 -17.70
C THR A 133 0.40 -4.64 -19.09
N VAL A 134 0.37 -5.95 -19.15
CA VAL A 134 0.34 -6.70 -20.43
C VAL A 134 -0.99 -7.44 -20.48
N ILE A 135 -1.77 -7.18 -21.52
CA ILE A 135 -3.07 -7.79 -21.74
C ILE A 135 -3.05 -8.40 -23.14
N ASN A 136 -3.10 -9.73 -23.25
CA ASN A 136 -3.05 -10.46 -24.52
C ASN A 136 -1.85 -10.08 -25.43
N GLY A 137 -0.74 -9.63 -24.81
CA GLY A 137 0.47 -9.19 -25.53
C GLY A 137 0.58 -7.67 -25.69
N ASP A 138 -0.51 -6.92 -25.52
CA ASP A 138 -0.49 -5.46 -25.58
C ASP A 138 0.02 -4.87 -24.26
N VAL A 139 1.01 -3.99 -24.35
CA VAL A 139 1.64 -3.34 -23.19
C VAL A 139 1.04 -1.95 -22.99
N THR A 140 0.50 -1.69 -21.81
CA THR A 140 0.09 -0.34 -21.36
C THR A 140 1.03 0.11 -20.27
N LEU A 141 1.74 1.22 -20.50
CA LEU A 141 2.67 1.80 -19.53
C LEU A 141 1.95 2.79 -18.62
N TYR A 142 2.10 2.64 -17.29
CA TYR A 142 1.54 3.53 -16.27
C TYR A 142 2.59 4.44 -15.65
N ILE A 143 3.80 3.93 -15.46
CA ILE A 143 4.92 4.62 -14.80
C ILE A 143 6.16 4.45 -15.65
N ASN A 144 6.86 5.56 -15.86
CA ASN A 144 8.21 5.59 -16.40
C ASN A 144 8.99 6.61 -15.54
N THR A 145 9.85 6.11 -14.69
CA THR A 145 10.57 6.89 -13.68
C THR A 145 12.07 6.69 -13.86
N ASN A 146 12.81 7.78 -13.99
CA ASN A 146 14.26 7.79 -13.99
C ASN A 146 14.84 7.93 -12.58
N SER A 147 16.17 7.83 -12.43
CA SER A 147 16.85 7.89 -11.13
C SER A 147 16.65 9.22 -10.39
N THR A 148 16.57 10.34 -11.09
CA THR A 148 16.33 11.67 -10.49
C THR A 148 14.92 11.72 -9.88
N GLU A 149 13.92 11.29 -10.62
CA GLU A 149 12.54 11.19 -10.14
C GLU A 149 12.42 10.18 -9.00
N ALA A 150 13.11 9.03 -9.08
CA ALA A 150 13.16 8.03 -8.02
C ALA A 150 13.64 8.62 -6.70
N ASN A 151 14.74 9.39 -6.74
CA ASN A 151 15.25 10.09 -5.57
C ASN A 151 14.26 11.16 -5.04
N ALA A 152 13.57 11.87 -5.94
CA ALA A 152 12.53 12.83 -5.55
C ALA A 152 11.34 12.14 -4.87
N ILE A 153 10.89 11.00 -5.39
CA ILE A 153 9.82 10.15 -4.81
C ILE A 153 10.22 9.69 -3.42
N GLN A 154 11.44 9.15 -3.24
CA GLN A 154 11.93 8.69 -1.94
C GLN A 154 11.96 9.82 -0.91
N ASN A 155 12.45 11.00 -1.30
CA ASN A 155 12.49 12.15 -0.42
C ASN A 155 11.08 12.65 -0.06
N ALA A 156 10.14 12.64 -1.00
CA ALA A 156 8.74 12.98 -0.76
C ALA A 156 8.06 11.95 0.15
N ALA A 157 8.29 10.65 -0.08
CA ALA A 157 7.79 9.58 0.77
C ALA A 157 8.27 9.72 2.22
N ARG A 158 9.56 10.04 2.44
CA ARG A 158 10.10 10.29 3.79
C ARG A 158 9.40 11.48 4.49
N ARG A 159 9.12 12.56 3.76
CA ARG A 159 8.36 13.71 4.30
C ARG A 159 6.94 13.33 4.66
N GLU A 160 6.28 12.57 3.78
CA GLU A 160 4.90 12.12 3.99
C GLU A 160 4.81 11.14 5.17
N ILE A 161 5.76 10.22 5.33
CA ILE A 161 5.88 9.34 6.50
C ILE A 161 5.96 10.15 7.79
N LYS A 162 6.83 11.15 7.85
CA LYS A 162 6.94 12.02 9.04
C LYS A 162 5.62 12.72 9.33
N ARG A 163 4.94 13.24 8.31
CA ARG A 163 3.64 13.92 8.45
C ARG A 163 2.56 12.97 8.98
N LEU A 164 2.47 11.76 8.41
CA LEU A 164 1.49 10.76 8.82
C LEU A 164 1.77 10.25 10.24
N SER A 165 3.02 9.95 10.58
CA SER A 165 3.40 9.51 11.93
C SER A 165 3.15 10.59 12.98
N ALA A 166 3.34 11.87 12.65
CA ALA A 166 3.02 12.96 13.56
C ALA A 166 1.50 13.05 13.81
N ILE A 167 0.67 12.81 12.79
CA ILE A 167 -0.79 12.76 12.95
C ILE A 167 -1.18 11.58 13.84
N GLU A 168 -0.62 10.38 13.61
CA GLU A 168 -0.89 9.21 14.45
C GLU A 168 -0.51 9.47 15.90
N GLN A 169 0.64 10.08 16.17
CA GLN A 169 1.06 10.44 17.53
C GLN A 169 0.13 11.46 18.20
N THR A 170 -0.44 12.40 17.44
CA THR A 170 -1.42 13.37 17.99
C THR A 170 -2.78 12.75 18.30
N LEU A 171 -3.08 11.59 17.70
CA LEU A 171 -4.32 10.84 17.97
C LEU A 171 -4.19 9.84 19.13
N ILE A 172 -2.94 9.52 19.55
CA ILE A 172 -2.68 8.65 20.70
C ILE A 172 -2.53 9.53 21.94
N HIS A 173 -3.43 9.34 22.91
CA HIS A 173 -3.39 10.02 24.19
C HIS A 173 -3.12 8.99 25.28
N GLU A 174 -1.88 8.98 25.80
CA GLU A 174 -1.49 8.10 26.89
C GLU A 174 -1.75 8.74 28.26
N ARG A 175 -2.04 7.90 29.26
CA ARG A 175 -2.22 8.30 30.68
C ARG A 175 -3.28 9.37 30.87
N VAL A 176 -4.34 9.33 30.06
CA VAL A 176 -5.47 10.23 30.20
C VAL A 176 -6.47 9.69 31.22
N ILE A 177 -7.08 10.61 31.99
CA ILE A 177 -8.16 10.26 32.92
C ILE A 177 -9.47 10.22 32.13
N MET A 178 -10.13 9.08 32.17
CA MET A 178 -11.44 8.88 31.57
C MET A 178 -12.49 8.70 32.67
N THR A 179 -13.58 9.44 32.56
CA THR A 179 -14.77 9.27 33.42
C THR A 179 -15.85 8.52 32.64
N TRP A 180 -16.31 7.40 33.16
CA TRP A 180 -17.41 6.67 32.58
C TRP A 180 -18.72 7.42 32.70
N LEU A 181 -19.44 7.58 31.58
CA LEU A 181 -20.83 8.09 31.57
C LEU A 181 -21.84 6.95 31.45
N GLN A 182 -21.49 5.93 30.69
CA GLN A 182 -22.37 4.78 30.47
C GLN A 182 -21.49 3.56 30.16
N THR A 183 -21.78 2.46 30.86
CA THR A 183 -21.16 1.15 30.60
C THR A 183 -22.22 0.15 30.18
N ASN A 184 -21.84 -0.79 29.32
CA ASN A 184 -22.67 -1.93 28.96
C ASN A 184 -22.02 -3.20 29.49
N SER A 185 -22.74 -3.93 30.34
CA SER A 185 -22.29 -5.20 30.92
C SER A 185 -22.29 -6.36 29.92
N ASP A 186 -22.93 -6.20 28.77
CA ASP A 186 -22.89 -7.21 27.70
C ASP A 186 -21.52 -7.17 26.99
N ILE A 187 -20.74 -8.23 27.19
CA ILE A 187 -19.36 -8.37 26.66
C ILE A 187 -19.35 -8.33 25.12
N ASN A 188 -20.39 -8.87 24.50
CA ASN A 188 -20.48 -8.95 23.02
C ASN A 188 -20.99 -7.66 22.38
N ASN A 189 -21.35 -6.63 23.16
CA ASN A 189 -21.92 -5.39 22.66
C ASN A 189 -21.09 -4.17 23.06
N ASN A 190 -20.18 -3.76 22.14
CA ASN A 190 -19.33 -2.59 22.32
C ASN A 190 -20.01 -1.25 21.96
N THR A 191 -21.30 -1.26 21.60
CA THR A 191 -21.93 -0.04 21.02
C THR A 191 -22.45 0.97 22.04
N LYS A 192 -22.51 0.62 23.32
CA LYS A 192 -23.15 1.47 24.35
C LYS A 192 -22.19 2.02 25.40
N ASN A 193 -20.90 1.75 25.31
CA ASN A 193 -19.94 2.31 26.25
C ASN A 193 -19.63 3.76 25.88
N LYS A 194 -19.76 4.66 26.86
CA LYS A 194 -19.45 6.10 26.70
C LYS A 194 -18.63 6.60 27.87
N GLY A 195 -17.66 7.42 27.56
CA GLY A 195 -16.83 8.09 28.56
C GLY A 195 -16.52 9.54 28.17
N VAL A 196 -16.04 10.30 29.11
CA VAL A 196 -15.50 11.64 28.89
C VAL A 196 -14.01 11.61 29.19
N ILE A 197 -13.23 12.18 28.32
CA ILE A 197 -11.79 12.42 28.48
C ILE A 197 -11.58 13.92 28.29
N ASP A 198 -11.65 14.67 29.37
CA ASP A 198 -11.63 16.14 29.31
C ASP A 198 -10.34 16.71 28.73
N SER A 199 -9.22 16.01 28.91
CA SER A 199 -7.94 16.38 28.30
C SER A 199 -7.89 16.23 26.76
N VAL A 200 -8.81 15.45 26.17
CA VAL A 200 -8.88 15.21 24.71
C VAL A 200 -10.03 16.00 24.09
N LEU A 201 -11.22 15.91 24.68
CA LEU A 201 -12.44 16.58 24.20
C LEU A 201 -13.29 17.02 25.38
N PRO A 202 -13.06 18.25 25.92
CA PRO A 202 -13.74 18.74 27.11
C PRO A 202 -15.25 18.67 26.98
N GLY A 203 -15.90 18.05 27.98
CA GLY A 203 -17.35 18.00 28.13
C GLY A 203 -18.11 17.19 27.08
N LYS A 204 -17.45 16.49 26.18
CA LYS A 204 -18.10 15.64 25.15
C LYS A 204 -18.02 14.16 25.50
N ALA A 205 -19.17 13.48 25.36
CA ALA A 205 -19.23 12.04 25.48
C ALA A 205 -18.64 11.37 24.25
N LEU A 206 -17.61 10.55 24.45
CA LEU A 206 -16.96 9.74 23.44
C LEU A 206 -17.49 8.30 23.48
N LYS A 207 -17.70 7.68 22.34
CA LYS A 207 -17.97 6.25 22.24
C LYS A 207 -16.67 5.50 22.51
N ILE A 208 -16.69 4.60 23.49
CA ILE A 208 -15.53 3.79 23.87
C ILE A 208 -15.66 2.42 23.21
N LEU A 209 -14.63 2.04 22.47
CA LEU A 209 -14.47 0.71 21.89
C LEU A 209 -13.24 0.06 22.51
N PHE A 210 -13.38 -1.17 22.95
CA PHE A 210 -12.25 -1.98 23.43
C PHE A 210 -11.69 -2.77 22.25
N GLU A 211 -10.39 -2.77 22.10
CA GLU A 211 -9.67 -3.52 21.07
C GLU A 211 -9.65 -5.02 21.43
N ASP A 212 -9.66 -5.34 22.72
CA ASP A 212 -9.68 -6.70 23.24
C ASP A 212 -10.83 -6.89 24.27
N GLU A 213 -11.49 -8.03 24.21
CA GLU A 213 -12.54 -8.42 25.17
C GLU A 213 -12.01 -8.62 26.58
N VAL A 214 -10.73 -8.98 26.75
CA VAL A 214 -10.08 -9.14 28.05
C VAL A 214 -10.03 -7.83 28.81
N ILE A 215 -9.73 -6.72 28.14
CA ILE A 215 -9.64 -5.38 28.75
C ILE A 215 -11.01 -4.90 29.27
N LYS A 216 -12.10 -5.43 28.76
CA LYS A 216 -13.45 -5.05 29.18
C LYS A 216 -13.88 -5.75 30.48
N ARG A 217 -13.18 -6.77 30.93
CA ARG A 217 -13.54 -7.58 32.11
C ARG A 217 -12.94 -7.09 33.42
N ASP A 218 -11.86 -6.30 33.34
CA ASP A 218 -11.17 -5.66 34.47
C ASP A 218 -11.73 -4.25 34.74
#